data_1cf4b2fedc05ead92f08c2479588a8dc
#
_entry.id   1cf4b2fedc05ead92f08c2479588a8dc
#
_cell.length_a   1.000
_cell.length_b   1.000
_cell.length_c   1.000
_cell.angle_alpha   90.00
_cell.angle_beta   90.00
_cell.angle_gamma   90.00
#
_symmetry.space_group_name_H-M   'P 1'
#
loop_
_entity.id
_entity.type
_entity.pdbx_description
1 polymer ?
#
loop_
_entity_poly.entity_id
_entity_poly.type
_entity_poly.pdbx_seq_one_letter_code
_entity_poly.pdbx_strand_id
1 'polypeptide(L)'
;MKKVVFCISAFMMFLTAGAQEKSVFRNANFETNRFIDNWELAVGVGGQTFYRLPEDGAEGLNPDNKITFGFNVSATKWLTPIFGARVQYQGLTMKNFVPESEKENSWSYHYIHADAMVNLSNWICGYKKDRFYNAVLLAGAGYGMSTNEEMEGMNNEYVATAGLLNRFRLCEAWDAHLEMKMNLTKENFDNTNSGIRFANLYDVSAGVTYKISNKRDFDLIDRGVYTSKIAALEKDVENGNKTIAEGEEEVAKLKKALDKEKKAKEAAMEAERKAKAAYVPTSNQALSIFFRLGSSEITDKNEENLKFLAEAIKASKGNDVFTITGYADKQTGSEGFNETLSKERAEAIYNYLVDLGVEKDRLKIDYKGCKEQPFSGKAYMNRVAIIKK
;
A
#
# COMPACT_ATOMS: atom_id res chain seq x y z
N MET A 1 18.44 -32.56 -3.45
CA MET A 1 17.59 -31.43 -2.99
C MET A 1 18.17 -30.07 -3.33
N LYS A 2 19.46 -29.72 -3.09
CA LYS A 2 20.03 -28.39 -3.39
C LYS A 2 19.99 -27.99 -4.88
N LYS A 3 20.08 -28.93 -5.83
CA LYS A 3 20.06 -28.66 -7.28
C LYS A 3 18.65 -28.43 -7.86
N VAL A 4 17.61 -29.03 -7.27
CA VAL A 4 16.22 -28.80 -7.65
C VAL A 4 15.75 -27.42 -7.20
N VAL A 5 16.18 -26.97 -6.02
CA VAL A 5 15.93 -25.61 -5.51
C VAL A 5 16.54 -24.54 -6.41
N PHE A 6 17.71 -24.82 -7.02
CA PHE A 6 18.36 -23.87 -7.94
C PHE A 6 17.57 -23.71 -9.26
N CYS A 7 17.00 -24.78 -9.82
CA CYS A 7 16.16 -24.68 -11.01
C CYS A 7 14.84 -23.98 -10.75
N ILE A 8 14.22 -24.21 -9.57
CA ILE A 8 13.00 -23.52 -9.15
C ILE A 8 13.29 -22.05 -8.86
N SER A 9 14.42 -21.72 -8.24
CA SER A 9 14.81 -20.32 -7.98
C SER A 9 15.17 -19.57 -9.25
N ALA A 10 15.83 -20.20 -10.24
CA ALA A 10 16.06 -19.60 -11.55
C ALA A 10 14.75 -19.34 -12.31
N PHE A 11 13.79 -20.26 -12.22
CA PHE A 11 12.44 -20.08 -12.78
C PHE A 11 11.66 -18.95 -12.08
N MET A 12 11.76 -18.85 -10.75
CA MET A 12 11.17 -17.72 -10.01
C MET A 12 11.83 -16.37 -10.36
N MET A 13 13.14 -16.32 -10.60
CA MET A 13 13.81 -15.08 -11.05
C MET A 13 13.34 -14.64 -12.44
N PHE A 14 13.03 -15.55 -13.35
CA PHE A 14 12.41 -15.21 -14.63
C PHE A 14 11.00 -14.61 -14.47
N LEU A 15 10.24 -15.06 -13.49
CA LEU A 15 8.90 -14.52 -13.19
C LEU A 15 8.94 -13.11 -12.58
N THR A 16 10.00 -12.78 -11.83
CA THR A 16 10.15 -11.45 -11.20
C THR A 16 10.84 -10.42 -12.11
N ALA A 17 11.73 -10.85 -13.01
CA ALA A 17 12.39 -9.98 -13.98
C ALA A 17 11.41 -9.40 -15.03
N GLY A 18 10.33 -10.11 -15.35
CA GLY A 18 9.29 -9.61 -16.27
C GLY A 18 8.45 -8.44 -15.76
N ALA A 19 8.59 -8.06 -14.48
CA ALA A 19 7.79 -6.99 -13.88
C ALA A 19 8.45 -5.60 -13.93
N GLN A 20 9.71 -5.48 -14.34
CA GLN A 20 10.47 -4.24 -14.17
C GLN A 20 11.25 -3.72 -15.38
N GLU A 21 11.21 -4.38 -16.55
CA GLU A 21 11.88 -3.85 -17.74
C GLU A 21 10.93 -3.06 -18.64
N LYS A 22 11.16 -1.75 -18.67
CA LYS A 22 10.69 -0.87 -19.73
C LYS A 22 11.25 -1.35 -21.06
N SER A 23 10.38 -2.01 -21.84
CA SER A 23 10.46 -2.10 -23.31
C SER A 23 11.78 -2.54 -23.94
N VAL A 24 12.07 -3.83 -23.92
CA VAL A 24 12.93 -4.44 -24.93
C VAL A 24 12.14 -4.65 -26.25
N PHE A 25 10.81 -4.62 -26.22
CA PHE A 25 9.95 -4.82 -27.39
C PHE A 25 9.29 -3.53 -27.82
N ARG A 26 9.86 -2.90 -28.83
CA ARG A 26 9.46 -1.59 -29.39
C ARG A 26 8.00 -1.48 -29.90
N ASN A 27 7.19 -2.55 -29.84
CA ASN A 27 5.81 -2.60 -30.38
C ASN A 27 4.78 -3.32 -29.48
N ALA A 28 5.10 -3.60 -28.22
CA ALA A 28 4.13 -4.24 -27.32
C ALA A 28 3.18 -3.20 -26.71
N ASN A 29 2.08 -2.95 -27.39
CA ASN A 29 1.02 -2.04 -26.95
C ASN A 29 -0.10 -2.86 -26.28
N PHE A 30 0.16 -3.56 -25.21
CA PHE A 30 -0.84 -4.32 -24.45
C PHE A 30 -0.81 -3.95 -22.99
N GLU A 31 -1.95 -4.05 -22.32
CA GLU A 31 -2.06 -3.84 -20.89
C GLU A 31 -1.41 -4.98 -20.13
N THR A 32 -0.69 -4.66 -19.05
CA THR A 32 -0.16 -5.65 -18.13
C THR A 32 -1.30 -6.27 -17.33
N ASN A 33 -1.45 -7.60 -17.45
CA ASN A 33 -2.47 -8.35 -16.74
C ASN A 33 -2.01 -8.70 -15.32
N ARG A 34 -2.97 -8.94 -14.41
CA ARG A 34 -2.69 -9.40 -13.05
C ARG A 34 -2.11 -10.81 -13.06
N PHE A 35 -1.43 -11.22 -11.98
CA PHE A 35 -0.87 -12.57 -11.86
C PHE A 35 -1.90 -13.67 -12.08
N ILE A 36 -3.14 -13.49 -11.62
CA ILE A 36 -4.23 -14.47 -11.75
C ILE A 36 -4.79 -14.60 -13.17
N ASP A 37 -4.55 -13.61 -14.05
CA ASP A 37 -5.06 -13.60 -15.42
C ASP A 37 -4.19 -14.49 -16.34
N ASN A 38 -4.72 -14.89 -17.49
CA ASN A 38 -4.01 -15.63 -18.57
C ASN A 38 -3.39 -16.97 -18.14
N TRP A 39 -4.04 -17.68 -17.20
CA TRP A 39 -3.73 -19.06 -16.89
C TRP A 39 -4.52 -20.03 -17.77
N GLU A 40 -3.86 -21.10 -18.15
CA GLU A 40 -4.44 -22.17 -18.99
C GLU A 40 -4.12 -23.54 -18.40
N LEU A 41 -5.06 -24.46 -18.51
CA LEU A 41 -4.83 -25.89 -18.28
C LEU A 41 -5.00 -26.65 -19.59
N ALA A 42 -4.13 -27.61 -19.85
CA ALA A 42 -4.22 -28.41 -21.04
C ALA A 42 -4.07 -29.90 -20.71
N VAL A 43 -4.76 -30.72 -21.47
CA VAL A 43 -4.61 -32.17 -21.47
C VAL A 43 -4.42 -32.64 -22.89
N GLY A 44 -3.54 -33.60 -23.09
CA GLY A 44 -3.22 -34.16 -24.40
C GLY A 44 -2.95 -35.66 -24.30
N VAL A 45 -3.19 -36.32 -25.40
CA VAL A 45 -2.91 -37.76 -25.60
C VAL A 45 -2.24 -37.95 -26.97
N GLY A 46 -1.35 -38.92 -27.09
CA GLY A 46 -0.65 -39.09 -28.35
C GLY A 46 0.28 -40.28 -28.41
N GLY A 47 0.99 -40.40 -29.52
CA GLY A 47 2.03 -41.37 -29.74
C GLY A 47 3.39 -40.87 -29.32
N GLN A 48 4.17 -41.72 -28.72
CA GLN A 48 5.54 -41.45 -28.28
C GLN A 48 6.46 -42.58 -28.64
N THR A 49 7.73 -42.25 -28.87
CA THR A 49 8.73 -43.27 -29.22
C THR A 49 10.11 -42.85 -28.68
N PHE A 50 10.92 -43.85 -28.33
CA PHE A 50 12.22 -43.67 -27.72
C PHE A 50 13.31 -44.20 -28.66
N TYR A 51 14.34 -43.36 -28.95
CA TYR A 51 15.46 -43.69 -29.78
C TYR A 51 16.80 -43.42 -29.05
N ARG A 52 17.72 -44.39 -29.11
CA ARG A 52 19.11 -44.23 -28.67
C ARG A 52 19.95 -43.62 -29.81
N LEU A 53 20.95 -42.83 -29.45
CA LEU A 53 21.90 -42.21 -30.37
C LEU A 53 23.35 -42.71 -30.09
N PRO A 54 24.12 -43.21 -31.09
CA PRO A 54 23.71 -43.77 -32.39
C PRO A 54 23.23 -45.22 -32.27
N GLU A 55 22.21 -45.58 -32.98
CA GLU A 55 21.81 -46.98 -33.13
C GLU A 55 22.76 -47.65 -34.17
N ASP A 56 23.93 -48.06 -33.76
CA ASP A 56 24.80 -48.90 -34.60
C ASP A 56 24.14 -50.28 -34.76
N GLY A 57 23.64 -50.56 -35.96
CA GLY A 57 23.09 -51.84 -36.31
C GLY A 57 21.55 -51.97 -36.38
N ALA A 58 20.84 -50.87 -36.58
CA ALA A 58 19.38 -50.85 -36.70
C ALA A 58 18.82 -51.42 -38.02
N GLU A 59 19.48 -52.41 -38.57
CA GLU A 59 18.87 -53.20 -39.69
C GLU A 59 17.77 -54.10 -39.12
N GLY A 60 16.51 -53.65 -39.25
CA GLY A 60 15.35 -54.47 -38.93
C GLY A 60 14.44 -53.99 -37.82
N LEU A 61 14.60 -52.77 -37.36
CA LEU A 61 13.64 -52.20 -36.40
C LEU A 61 12.30 -51.92 -37.05
N ASN A 62 11.30 -52.77 -36.75
CA ASN A 62 9.93 -52.54 -37.22
C ASN A 62 9.37 -51.32 -36.52
N PRO A 63 9.08 -50.20 -37.21
CA PRO A 63 8.55 -48.97 -36.59
C PRO A 63 7.28 -49.17 -35.80
N ASP A 64 6.49 -50.20 -36.18
CA ASP A 64 5.17 -50.47 -35.62
C ASP A 64 5.19 -50.86 -34.15
N ASN A 65 6.31 -51.40 -33.63
CA ASN A 65 6.39 -51.87 -32.24
C ASN A 65 7.01 -50.81 -31.28
N LYS A 66 7.50 -49.70 -31.78
CA LYS A 66 8.17 -48.65 -30.97
C LYS A 66 7.24 -47.53 -30.51
N ILE A 67 6.10 -47.34 -31.16
CA ILE A 67 5.15 -46.30 -30.83
C ILE A 67 4.26 -46.76 -29.68
N THR A 68 4.30 -46.04 -28.58
CA THR A 68 3.46 -46.23 -27.42
C THR A 68 2.54 -45.06 -27.21
N PHE A 69 1.51 -45.28 -26.43
CA PHE A 69 0.53 -44.26 -26.11
C PHE A 69 0.95 -43.50 -24.85
N GLY A 70 0.87 -42.16 -24.89
CA GLY A 70 1.20 -41.29 -23.77
C GLY A 70 0.10 -40.25 -23.53
N PHE A 71 0.11 -39.68 -22.34
CA PHE A 71 -0.71 -38.54 -22.01
C PHE A 71 0.14 -37.44 -21.37
N ASN A 72 -0.35 -36.21 -21.46
CA ASN A 72 0.25 -35.08 -20.79
C ASN A 72 -0.83 -34.17 -20.20
N VAL A 73 -0.45 -33.50 -19.09
CA VAL A 73 -1.26 -32.47 -18.43
C VAL A 73 -0.35 -31.29 -18.15
N SER A 74 -0.82 -30.07 -18.45
CA SER A 74 0.00 -28.89 -18.24
C SER A 74 -0.78 -27.70 -17.70
N ALA A 75 -0.07 -26.84 -16.95
CA ALA A 75 -0.50 -25.54 -16.54
C ALA A 75 0.42 -24.48 -17.18
N THR A 76 -0.16 -23.55 -17.90
CA THR A 76 0.54 -22.49 -18.62
C THR A 76 0.14 -21.13 -18.10
N LYS A 77 1.12 -20.24 -17.91
CA LYS A 77 0.95 -18.83 -17.63
C LYS A 77 1.51 -17.99 -18.76
N TRP A 78 0.65 -17.24 -19.46
CA TRP A 78 1.11 -16.23 -20.38
C TRP A 78 1.44 -14.95 -19.65
N LEU A 79 2.68 -14.48 -19.78
CA LEU A 79 3.19 -13.23 -19.20
C LEU A 79 2.91 -12.06 -20.13
N THR A 80 3.03 -12.31 -21.43
CA THR A 80 2.74 -11.39 -22.50
C THR A 80 2.04 -12.14 -23.64
N PRO A 81 1.51 -11.47 -24.67
CA PRO A 81 0.98 -12.17 -25.84
C PRO A 81 2.00 -13.07 -26.56
N ILE A 82 3.30 -12.83 -26.33
CA ILE A 82 4.40 -13.51 -27.01
C ILE A 82 5.06 -14.54 -26.10
N PHE A 83 5.26 -14.21 -24.80
CA PHE A 83 6.00 -15.04 -23.87
C PHE A 83 5.10 -15.67 -22.82
N GLY A 84 5.31 -16.96 -22.60
CA GLY A 84 4.66 -17.74 -21.56
C GLY A 84 5.63 -18.70 -20.88
N ALA A 85 5.17 -19.26 -19.77
CA ALA A 85 5.84 -20.32 -19.03
C ALA A 85 4.85 -21.44 -18.75
N ARG A 86 5.31 -22.68 -18.82
CA ARG A 86 4.48 -23.87 -18.65
C ARG A 86 5.16 -24.86 -17.71
N VAL A 87 4.37 -25.54 -16.90
CA VAL A 87 4.77 -26.78 -16.23
C VAL A 87 3.93 -27.89 -16.83
N GLN A 88 4.56 -28.97 -17.26
CA GLN A 88 3.90 -30.12 -17.84
C GLN A 88 4.32 -31.41 -17.15
N TYR A 89 3.36 -32.27 -16.88
CA TYR A 89 3.57 -33.66 -16.54
C TYR A 89 3.25 -34.52 -17.76
N GLN A 90 4.11 -35.51 -18.02
CA GLN A 90 3.95 -36.48 -19.11
C GLN A 90 4.29 -37.87 -18.57
N GLY A 91 3.61 -38.91 -19.02
CA GLY A 91 3.88 -40.27 -18.55
C GLY A 91 3.16 -41.35 -19.33
N LEU A 92 3.32 -42.51 -18.91
CA LEU A 92 2.79 -43.84 -19.22
C LEU A 92 3.91 -44.82 -19.54
N THR A 93 3.65 -45.74 -20.46
CA THR A 93 4.54 -46.86 -20.79
C THR A 93 5.28 -46.56 -22.09
N MET A 94 6.57 -46.81 -22.10
CA MET A 94 7.44 -46.79 -23.27
C MET A 94 7.89 -48.18 -23.64
N LYS A 95 8.27 -48.33 -24.90
CA LYS A 95 8.87 -49.53 -25.44
C LYS A 95 10.07 -49.19 -26.30
N ASN A 96 11.10 -50.01 -26.21
CA ASN A 96 12.21 -50.01 -27.13
C ASN A 96 12.70 -51.43 -27.38
N PHE A 97 13.43 -51.61 -28.44
CA PHE A 97 14.08 -52.89 -28.75
C PHE A 97 15.54 -52.79 -28.26
N VAL A 98 15.98 -53.82 -27.52
CA VAL A 98 17.33 -53.93 -27.07
C VAL A 98 18.06 -54.91 -27.99
N PRO A 99 18.96 -54.46 -28.90
CA PRO A 99 19.56 -55.32 -29.90
C PRO A 99 20.39 -56.48 -29.30
N GLU A 100 20.98 -56.27 -28.14
CA GLU A 100 21.87 -57.24 -27.48
C GLU A 100 21.08 -58.46 -26.92
N SER A 101 19.80 -58.33 -26.64
CA SER A 101 18.95 -59.37 -26.07
C SER A 101 17.88 -59.88 -27.02
N GLU A 102 17.77 -59.27 -28.22
CA GLU A 102 16.68 -59.52 -29.18
C GLU A 102 15.27 -59.46 -28.58
N LYS A 103 15.10 -58.70 -27.48
CA LYS A 103 13.85 -58.57 -26.72
C LYS A 103 13.30 -57.18 -26.76
N GLU A 104 11.96 -57.08 -26.75
CA GLU A 104 11.22 -55.89 -26.50
C GLU A 104 11.34 -55.51 -25.00
N ASN A 105 11.84 -54.32 -24.71
CA ASN A 105 11.89 -53.75 -23.36
C ASN A 105 10.73 -52.81 -23.18
N SER A 106 9.89 -53.03 -22.15
CA SER A 106 8.76 -52.20 -21.78
C SER A 106 8.95 -51.61 -20.40
N TRP A 107 8.77 -50.34 -20.25
CA TRP A 107 9.01 -49.65 -19.00
C TRP A 107 8.07 -48.45 -18.83
N SER A 108 7.75 -48.08 -17.57
CA SER A 108 6.92 -46.94 -17.22
C SER A 108 7.78 -45.75 -16.90
N TYR A 109 7.32 -44.56 -17.26
CA TYR A 109 7.99 -43.34 -16.91
C TYR A 109 7.04 -42.24 -16.45
N HIS A 110 7.60 -41.33 -15.65
CA HIS A 110 6.99 -40.07 -15.18
C HIS A 110 7.96 -38.94 -15.46
N TYR A 111 7.50 -37.90 -16.14
CA TYR A 111 8.34 -36.78 -16.49
C TYR A 111 7.63 -35.48 -16.16
N ILE A 112 8.29 -34.61 -15.36
CA ILE A 112 7.82 -33.27 -15.03
C ILE A 112 8.87 -32.29 -15.54
N HIS A 113 8.43 -31.31 -16.32
CA HIS A 113 9.30 -30.28 -16.87
C HIS A 113 8.68 -28.88 -16.84
N ALA A 114 9.53 -27.86 -16.86
CA ALA A 114 9.14 -26.47 -17.03
C ALA A 114 9.69 -25.95 -18.35
N ASP A 115 8.82 -25.30 -19.12
CA ASP A 115 9.12 -24.77 -20.45
C ASP A 115 8.98 -23.25 -20.47
N ALA A 116 9.90 -22.59 -21.16
CA ALA A 116 9.70 -21.27 -21.72
C ALA A 116 8.99 -21.40 -23.08
N MET A 117 8.01 -20.53 -23.31
CA MET A 117 7.18 -20.56 -24.51
C MET A 117 7.23 -19.24 -25.25
N VAL A 118 7.32 -19.32 -26.59
CA VAL A 118 7.31 -18.16 -27.48
C VAL A 118 6.23 -18.35 -28.55
N ASN A 119 5.21 -17.52 -28.52
CA ASN A 119 4.17 -17.51 -29.57
C ASN A 119 4.72 -16.83 -30.83
N LEU A 120 5.17 -17.65 -31.78
CA LEU A 120 5.74 -17.20 -33.06
C LEU A 120 4.74 -16.43 -33.90
N SER A 121 3.47 -16.86 -33.90
CA SER A 121 2.42 -16.18 -34.68
C SER A 121 2.21 -14.74 -34.17
N ASN A 122 2.21 -14.52 -32.87
CA ASN A 122 2.09 -13.18 -32.29
C ASN A 122 3.37 -12.36 -32.45
N TRP A 123 4.53 -13.01 -32.37
CA TRP A 123 5.83 -12.34 -32.52
C TRP A 123 6.03 -11.82 -33.95
N ILE A 124 5.75 -12.65 -34.97
CA ILE A 124 6.02 -12.33 -36.37
C ILE A 124 4.89 -11.48 -36.97
N CYS A 125 3.62 -11.85 -36.69
CA CYS A 125 2.44 -11.25 -37.35
C CYS A 125 1.70 -10.23 -36.47
N GLY A 126 2.25 -9.88 -35.30
CA GLY A 126 1.57 -9.04 -34.30
C GLY A 126 0.44 -9.78 -33.57
N TYR A 127 0.05 -9.27 -32.44
CA TYR A 127 -1.01 -9.86 -31.63
C TYR A 127 -2.41 -9.59 -32.20
N LYS A 128 -3.22 -10.65 -32.24
CA LYS A 128 -4.66 -10.59 -32.54
C LYS A 128 -5.42 -11.46 -31.56
N LYS A 129 -6.40 -10.90 -30.86
CA LYS A 129 -7.20 -11.54 -29.84
C LYS A 129 -7.97 -12.77 -30.36
N ASP A 130 -8.46 -12.72 -31.55
CA ASP A 130 -9.31 -13.73 -32.24
C ASP A 130 -8.57 -14.57 -33.27
N ARG A 131 -7.22 -14.61 -33.20
CA ARG A 131 -6.42 -15.40 -34.12
C ARG A 131 -6.78 -16.88 -34.00
N PHE A 132 -7.21 -17.49 -35.14
CA PHE A 132 -7.58 -18.89 -35.19
C PHE A 132 -6.40 -19.83 -34.92
N TYR A 133 -5.24 -19.56 -35.52
CA TYR A 133 -4.06 -20.41 -35.44
C TYR A 133 -2.88 -19.69 -34.80
N ASN A 134 -2.26 -20.36 -33.81
CA ASN A 134 -1.03 -19.89 -33.19
C ASN A 134 0.02 -21.02 -33.14
N ALA A 135 1.19 -20.73 -33.71
CA ALA A 135 2.37 -21.56 -33.56
C ALA A 135 3.19 -21.07 -32.35
N VAL A 136 3.48 -21.96 -31.43
CA VAL A 136 4.24 -21.68 -30.20
C VAL A 136 5.45 -22.58 -30.13
N LEU A 137 6.64 -21.97 -30.09
CA LEU A 137 7.89 -22.67 -29.80
C LEU A 137 8.03 -22.84 -28.30
N LEU A 138 8.49 -23.99 -27.86
CA LEU A 138 8.77 -24.27 -26.46
C LEU A 138 10.16 -24.89 -26.29
N ALA A 139 10.79 -24.53 -25.18
CA ALA A 139 12.05 -25.12 -24.77
C ALA A 139 12.11 -25.15 -23.21
N GLY A 140 12.56 -26.26 -22.68
CA GLY A 140 12.56 -26.44 -21.24
C GLY A 140 13.46 -27.56 -20.77
N ALA A 141 13.37 -27.82 -19.46
CA ALA A 141 14.06 -28.93 -18.83
C ALA A 141 13.25 -29.44 -17.65
N GLY A 142 13.49 -30.67 -17.29
CA GLY A 142 12.80 -31.31 -16.18
C GLY A 142 13.48 -32.54 -15.66
N TYR A 143 12.70 -33.32 -14.94
CA TYR A 143 13.15 -34.50 -14.23
C TYR A 143 12.25 -35.67 -14.58
N GLY A 144 12.88 -36.71 -15.13
CA GLY A 144 12.24 -37.96 -15.49
C GLY A 144 12.59 -39.08 -14.52
N MET A 145 11.59 -39.90 -14.23
CA MET A 145 11.70 -41.12 -13.44
C MET A 145 11.21 -42.26 -14.29
N SER A 146 11.93 -43.37 -14.35
CA SER A 146 11.54 -44.56 -15.09
C SER A 146 11.66 -45.82 -14.21
N THR A 147 10.75 -46.74 -14.42
CA THR A 147 10.70 -48.01 -13.70
C THR A 147 10.48 -49.15 -14.68
N ASN A 148 11.18 -50.26 -14.49
CA ASN A 148 10.96 -51.49 -15.22
C ASN A 148 10.59 -52.62 -14.24
N GLU A 149 9.65 -53.50 -14.58
CA GLU A 149 9.22 -54.61 -13.74
C GLU A 149 10.32 -55.64 -13.47
N GLU A 150 11.32 -55.71 -14.38
CA GLU A 150 12.46 -56.66 -14.27
C GLU A 150 13.64 -56.13 -13.46
N MET A 151 13.63 -54.80 -13.10
CA MET A 151 14.69 -54.15 -12.35
C MET A 151 14.24 -53.67 -10.99
N GLU A 152 14.92 -54.07 -9.94
CA GLU A 152 14.77 -53.46 -8.61
C GLU A 152 15.33 -52.04 -8.61
N GLY A 153 14.51 -51.04 -8.85
CA GLY A 153 14.95 -49.65 -8.73
C GLY A 153 14.22 -48.69 -9.65
N MET A 154 14.44 -47.41 -9.38
CA MET A 154 13.92 -46.31 -10.17
C MET A 154 15.11 -45.51 -10.75
N ASN A 155 15.16 -45.40 -12.05
CA ASN A 155 16.14 -44.52 -12.69
C ASN A 155 15.63 -43.09 -12.76
N ASN A 156 16.51 -42.15 -12.50
CA ASN A 156 16.21 -40.73 -12.42
C ASN A 156 17.17 -39.96 -13.30
N GLU A 157 16.63 -39.21 -14.28
CA GLU A 157 17.44 -38.46 -15.22
C GLU A 157 16.92 -37.05 -15.44
N TYR A 158 17.84 -36.14 -15.75
CA TYR A 158 17.48 -34.83 -16.26
C TYR A 158 17.17 -34.93 -17.74
N VAL A 159 16.10 -34.24 -18.15
CA VAL A 159 15.60 -34.26 -19.51
C VAL A 159 15.50 -32.82 -20.01
N ALA A 160 16.04 -32.56 -21.20
CA ALA A 160 15.85 -31.30 -21.91
C ALA A 160 14.76 -31.46 -22.96
N THR A 161 13.86 -30.51 -23.07
CA THR A 161 12.71 -30.53 -23.98
C THR A 161 12.80 -29.40 -24.97
N ALA A 162 12.49 -29.68 -26.24
CA ALA A 162 12.19 -28.69 -27.26
C ALA A 162 10.99 -29.14 -28.07
N GLY A 163 10.14 -28.20 -28.51
CA GLY A 163 8.96 -28.60 -29.26
C GLY A 163 8.21 -27.43 -29.91
N LEU A 164 7.22 -27.82 -30.68
CA LEU A 164 6.30 -26.93 -31.37
C LEU A 164 4.86 -27.29 -30.98
N LEU A 165 4.13 -26.32 -30.45
CA LEU A 165 2.74 -26.41 -30.08
C LEU A 165 1.91 -25.61 -31.08
N ASN A 166 1.09 -26.32 -31.85
CA ASN A 166 0.16 -25.73 -32.80
C ASN A 166 -1.21 -25.62 -32.15
N ARG A 167 -1.73 -24.42 -32.01
CA ARG A 167 -3.00 -24.13 -31.33
C ARG A 167 -4.03 -23.64 -32.29
N PHE A 168 -5.24 -24.15 -32.16
CA PHE A 168 -6.41 -23.81 -32.99
C PHE A 168 -7.53 -23.34 -32.08
N ARG A 169 -7.89 -22.07 -32.18
CA ARG A 169 -8.92 -21.46 -31.33
C ARG A 169 -10.31 -22.03 -31.69
N LEU A 170 -10.97 -22.66 -30.76
CA LEU A 170 -12.34 -23.16 -30.90
C LEU A 170 -13.35 -22.10 -30.44
N CYS A 171 -13.09 -21.47 -29.32
CA CYS A 171 -13.88 -20.37 -28.76
C CYS A 171 -13.03 -19.53 -27.80
N GLU A 172 -13.63 -18.63 -27.05
CA GLU A 172 -12.88 -17.77 -26.11
C GLU A 172 -12.18 -18.57 -25.01
N ALA A 173 -12.79 -19.66 -24.54
CA ALA A 173 -12.32 -20.46 -23.43
C ALA A 173 -11.50 -21.67 -23.84
N TRP A 174 -11.64 -22.17 -25.08
CA TRP A 174 -11.08 -23.45 -25.50
C TRP A 174 -10.29 -23.33 -26.78
N ASP A 175 -9.11 -23.95 -26.77
CA ASP A 175 -8.31 -24.20 -27.96
C ASP A 175 -8.11 -25.73 -28.12
N ALA A 176 -8.13 -26.23 -29.36
CA ALA A 176 -7.52 -27.51 -29.67
C ALA A 176 -6.03 -27.30 -29.91
N HIS A 177 -5.22 -28.34 -29.65
CA HIS A 177 -3.79 -28.27 -29.94
C HIS A 177 -3.22 -29.57 -30.49
N LEU A 178 -2.16 -29.41 -31.28
CA LEU A 178 -1.27 -30.48 -31.71
C LEU A 178 0.16 -30.09 -31.25
N GLU A 179 0.74 -30.92 -30.42
CA GLU A 179 2.09 -30.70 -29.85
C GLU A 179 3.05 -31.75 -30.40
N MET A 180 4.23 -31.28 -30.82
CA MET A 180 5.34 -32.13 -31.24
C MET A 180 6.56 -31.78 -30.39
N LYS A 181 7.11 -32.75 -29.68
CA LYS A 181 8.26 -32.58 -28.76
C LYS A 181 9.38 -33.57 -29.04
N MET A 182 10.57 -33.11 -28.78
CA MET A 182 11.76 -33.93 -28.63
C MET A 182 12.29 -33.71 -27.21
N ASN A 183 12.45 -34.80 -26.50
CA ASN A 183 13.02 -34.81 -25.15
C ASN A 183 14.35 -35.52 -25.19
N LEU A 184 15.43 -34.80 -24.85
CA LEU A 184 16.77 -35.31 -24.80
C LEU A 184 17.08 -35.79 -23.38
N THR A 185 17.41 -37.06 -23.23
CA THR A 185 17.74 -37.69 -21.94
C THR A 185 19.00 -38.57 -22.11
N LYS A 186 19.46 -39.22 -21.05
CA LYS A 186 20.47 -40.26 -21.14
C LYS A 186 19.86 -41.60 -21.52
N GLU A 187 20.68 -42.47 -22.13
CA GLU A 187 20.27 -43.82 -22.49
C GLU A 187 19.74 -44.62 -21.33
N ASN A 188 20.32 -44.48 -20.14
CA ASN A 188 19.89 -45.22 -18.94
C ASN A 188 18.42 -44.95 -18.53
N PHE A 189 17.74 -44.00 -19.19
CA PHE A 189 16.33 -43.73 -18.93
C PHE A 189 15.40 -44.92 -19.29
N ASP A 190 15.85 -45.81 -20.16
CA ASP A 190 15.15 -47.05 -20.50
C ASP A 190 15.46 -48.22 -19.55
N ASN A 191 16.17 -47.97 -18.46
CA ASN A 191 16.63 -48.96 -17.49
C ASN A 191 17.60 -50.04 -18.05
N THR A 192 18.26 -49.75 -19.18
CA THR A 192 19.37 -50.60 -19.68
C THR A 192 20.68 -49.97 -19.33
N ASN A 193 21.66 -50.77 -18.90
CA ASN A 193 22.99 -50.32 -18.43
C ASN A 193 23.95 -50.06 -19.60
N SER A 194 23.59 -49.24 -20.59
CA SER A 194 24.33 -49.13 -21.85
C SER A 194 25.29 -47.95 -21.96
N GLY A 195 25.62 -47.25 -20.85
CA GLY A 195 26.70 -46.24 -20.85
C GLY A 195 26.27 -44.78 -20.77
N ILE A 196 27.13 -43.82 -21.23
CA ILE A 196 26.97 -42.37 -21.05
C ILE A 196 26.39 -41.71 -22.33
N ARG A 197 25.64 -42.39 -23.13
CA ARG A 197 25.11 -41.86 -24.37
C ARG A 197 23.78 -41.13 -24.16
N PHE A 198 23.40 -40.32 -25.15
CA PHE A 198 22.09 -39.63 -25.14
C PHE A 198 21.04 -40.38 -25.94
N ALA A 199 19.81 -40.28 -25.49
CA ALA A 199 18.63 -40.80 -26.17
C ALA A 199 17.61 -39.71 -26.38
N ASN A 200 16.79 -39.85 -27.41
CA ASN A 200 15.70 -38.95 -27.73
C ASN A 200 14.35 -39.65 -27.53
N LEU A 201 13.45 -38.96 -26.86
CA LEU A 201 12.06 -39.32 -26.76
C LEU A 201 11.28 -38.34 -27.62
N TYR A 202 10.65 -38.82 -28.68
CA TYR A 202 9.77 -38.05 -29.55
C TYR A 202 8.32 -38.27 -29.11
N ASP A 203 7.59 -37.19 -29.04
CA ASP A 203 6.18 -37.17 -28.67
C ASP A 203 5.38 -36.36 -29.66
N VAL A 204 4.26 -36.90 -30.13
CA VAL A 204 3.27 -36.19 -30.92
C VAL A 204 1.92 -36.40 -30.27
N SER A 205 1.36 -35.36 -29.70
CA SER A 205 0.11 -35.40 -28.97
C SER A 205 -0.90 -34.38 -29.47
N ALA A 206 -2.18 -34.74 -29.40
CA ALA A 206 -3.32 -33.87 -29.65
C ALA A 206 -4.13 -33.71 -28.37
N GLY A 207 -4.70 -32.53 -28.19
CA GLY A 207 -5.41 -32.26 -26.94
C GLY A 207 -6.24 -30.99 -26.96
N VAL A 208 -6.70 -30.61 -25.78
CA VAL A 208 -7.46 -29.39 -25.56
C VAL A 208 -6.86 -28.55 -24.45
N THR A 209 -6.97 -27.25 -24.61
CA THR A 209 -6.52 -26.26 -23.67
C THR A 209 -7.69 -25.42 -23.19
N TYR A 210 -7.86 -25.28 -21.89
CA TYR A 210 -8.88 -24.47 -21.26
C TYR A 210 -8.25 -23.23 -20.60
N LYS A 211 -8.77 -22.06 -20.93
CA LYS A 211 -8.35 -20.76 -20.37
C LYS A 211 -9.18 -20.47 -19.13
N ILE A 212 -8.56 -20.58 -17.94
CA ILE A 212 -9.25 -20.58 -16.65
C ILE A 212 -9.71 -19.19 -16.25
N SER A 213 -8.91 -18.15 -16.52
CA SER A 213 -9.13 -16.83 -15.96
C SER A 213 -10.26 -16.06 -16.65
N ASN A 214 -10.84 -15.09 -15.94
CA ASN A 214 -11.83 -14.17 -16.49
C ASN A 214 -11.22 -13.26 -17.58
N LYS A 215 -9.94 -12.89 -17.43
CA LYS A 215 -9.16 -12.19 -18.45
C LYS A 215 -8.27 -13.21 -19.18
N ARG A 216 -8.78 -13.70 -20.30
CA ARG A 216 -8.18 -14.79 -21.10
C ARG A 216 -7.23 -14.32 -22.17
N ASP A 217 -7.43 -13.09 -22.63
CA ASP A 217 -6.68 -12.45 -23.70
C ASP A 217 -6.01 -11.17 -23.17
N PHE A 218 -5.11 -10.60 -23.98
CA PHE A 218 -4.47 -9.32 -23.68
C PHE A 218 -5.21 -8.20 -24.40
N ASP A 219 -5.41 -7.08 -23.70
CA ASP A 219 -6.00 -5.90 -24.31
C ASP A 219 -4.91 -5.02 -24.92
N LEU A 220 -5.15 -4.54 -26.14
CA LEU A 220 -4.25 -3.60 -26.79
C LEU A 220 -4.41 -2.21 -26.15
N ILE A 221 -3.30 -1.56 -25.89
CA ILE A 221 -3.30 -0.16 -25.48
C ILE A 221 -3.59 0.71 -26.71
N ASP A 222 -4.72 1.40 -26.68
CA ASP A 222 -4.98 2.46 -27.65
C ASP A 222 -4.13 3.70 -27.25
N ARG A 223 -3.01 3.86 -27.97
CA ARG A 223 -2.11 5.00 -27.75
C ARG A 223 -2.80 6.34 -27.90
N GLY A 224 -3.79 6.45 -28.81
CA GLY A 224 -4.54 7.68 -29.02
C GLY A 224 -5.29 8.09 -27.76
N VAL A 225 -5.99 7.17 -27.12
CA VAL A 225 -6.71 7.39 -25.88
C VAL A 225 -5.76 7.77 -24.73
N TYR A 226 -4.63 7.07 -24.60
CA TYR A 226 -3.66 7.38 -23.54
C TYR A 226 -2.93 8.70 -23.77
N THR A 227 -2.57 9.03 -25.03
CA THR A 227 -1.95 10.30 -25.37
C THR A 227 -2.90 11.47 -25.10
N SER A 228 -4.17 11.35 -25.47
CA SER A 228 -5.17 12.39 -25.18
C SER A 228 -5.41 12.56 -23.68
N LYS A 229 -5.40 11.44 -22.92
CA LYS A 229 -5.55 11.47 -21.46
C LYS A 229 -4.33 12.08 -20.77
N ILE A 230 -3.12 11.79 -21.25
CA ILE A 230 -1.88 12.41 -20.77
C ILE A 230 -1.93 13.91 -21.02
N ALA A 231 -2.27 14.37 -22.23
CA ALA A 231 -2.37 15.78 -22.54
C ALA A 231 -3.44 16.52 -21.71
N ALA A 232 -4.57 15.85 -21.40
CA ALA A 232 -5.58 16.40 -20.50
C ALA A 232 -5.05 16.53 -19.08
N LEU A 233 -4.38 15.50 -18.55
CA LEU A 233 -3.77 15.53 -17.21
C LEU A 233 -2.64 16.57 -17.10
N GLU A 234 -1.81 16.74 -18.14
CA GLU A 234 -0.78 17.78 -18.18
C GLU A 234 -1.39 19.17 -18.09
N LYS A 235 -2.50 19.40 -18.81
CA LYS A 235 -3.26 20.66 -18.73
C LYS A 235 -3.86 20.89 -17.33
N ASP A 236 -4.40 19.84 -16.71
CA ASP A 236 -4.93 19.92 -15.34
C ASP A 236 -3.84 20.23 -14.32
N VAL A 237 -2.66 19.62 -14.47
CA VAL A 237 -1.47 19.91 -13.65
C VAL A 237 -1.03 21.37 -13.84
N GLU A 238 -0.99 21.86 -15.08
CA GLU A 238 -0.64 23.26 -15.36
C GLU A 238 -1.64 24.24 -14.71
N ASN A 239 -2.94 23.95 -14.83
CA ASN A 239 -3.97 24.76 -14.19
C ASN A 239 -3.88 24.70 -12.65
N GLY A 240 -3.64 23.50 -12.10
CA GLY A 240 -3.40 23.31 -10.66
C GLY A 240 -2.21 24.13 -10.16
N ASN A 241 -1.11 24.13 -10.89
CA ASN A 241 0.08 24.91 -10.55
C ASN A 241 -0.19 26.43 -10.57
N LYS A 242 -0.99 26.91 -11.54
CA LYS A 242 -1.43 28.32 -11.56
C LYS A 242 -2.25 28.68 -10.33
N THR A 243 -3.22 27.82 -9.99
CA THR A 243 -4.06 28.04 -8.80
C THR A 243 -3.24 28.01 -7.50
N ILE A 244 -2.25 27.12 -7.41
CA ILE A 244 -1.32 27.08 -6.27
C ILE A 244 -0.51 28.39 -6.18
N ALA A 245 0.04 28.87 -7.29
CA ALA A 245 0.81 30.11 -7.30
C ALA A 245 -0.04 31.33 -6.89
N GLU A 246 -1.29 31.43 -7.38
CA GLU A 246 -2.25 32.46 -6.97
C GLU A 246 -2.59 32.35 -5.47
N GLY A 247 -2.80 31.14 -4.97
CA GLY A 247 -3.03 30.87 -3.54
C GLY A 247 -1.83 31.25 -2.67
N GLU A 248 -0.63 30.95 -3.09
CA GLU A 248 0.61 31.34 -2.38
C GLU A 248 0.76 32.87 -2.30
N GLU A 249 0.42 33.60 -3.38
CA GLU A 249 0.45 35.04 -3.38
C GLU A 249 -0.60 35.64 -2.40
N GLU A 250 -1.81 35.04 -2.37
CA GLU A 250 -2.86 35.46 -1.44
C GLU A 250 -2.46 35.17 0.01
N VAL A 251 -1.91 34.00 0.28
CA VAL A 251 -1.38 33.64 1.61
C VAL A 251 -0.29 34.60 2.04
N ALA A 252 0.60 35.00 1.13
CA ALA A 252 1.64 36.00 1.43
C ALA A 252 1.05 37.39 1.77
N LYS A 253 0.00 37.81 1.06
CA LYS A 253 -0.72 39.07 1.34
C LYS A 253 -1.43 39.00 2.70
N LEU A 254 -2.11 37.90 2.99
CA LEU A 254 -2.79 37.69 4.27
C LEU A 254 -1.82 37.65 5.46
N LYS A 255 -0.66 37.01 5.30
CA LYS A 255 0.38 36.98 6.34
C LYS A 255 0.88 38.41 6.64
N LYS A 256 1.13 39.21 5.61
CA LYS A 256 1.54 40.64 5.81
C LYS A 256 0.45 41.46 6.51
N ALA A 257 -0.81 41.24 6.14
CA ALA A 257 -1.93 41.93 6.79
C ALA A 257 -2.08 41.48 8.27
N LEU A 258 -1.95 40.20 8.55
CA LEU A 258 -1.98 39.63 9.89
C LEU A 258 -0.86 40.19 10.78
N ASP A 259 0.37 40.26 10.25
CA ASP A 259 1.51 40.85 10.99
C ASP A 259 1.32 42.32 11.29
N LYS A 260 0.72 43.08 10.34
CA LYS A 260 0.37 44.48 10.57
C LYS A 260 -0.69 44.61 11.68
N GLU A 261 -1.71 43.78 11.65
CA GLU A 261 -2.75 43.78 12.65
C GLU A 261 -2.24 43.38 14.03
N LYS A 262 -1.38 42.35 14.12
CA LYS A 262 -0.73 41.95 15.38
C LYS A 262 0.07 43.09 15.99
N LYS A 263 0.92 43.77 15.16
CA LYS A 263 1.69 44.95 15.63
C LYS A 263 0.80 46.10 16.11
N ALA A 264 -0.32 46.33 15.39
CA ALA A 264 -1.28 47.36 15.80
C ALA A 264 -1.96 47.01 17.11
N LYS A 265 -2.33 45.72 17.30
CA LYS A 265 -2.92 45.20 18.53
C LYS A 265 -1.96 45.26 19.71
N GLU A 266 -0.71 44.89 19.52
CA GLU A 266 0.35 44.99 20.53
C GLU A 266 0.57 46.43 20.94
N ALA A 267 0.66 47.38 19.97
CA ALA A 267 0.79 48.79 20.27
C ALA A 267 -0.42 49.36 21.02
N ALA A 268 -1.65 48.92 20.65
CA ALA A 268 -2.86 49.32 21.37
C ALA A 268 -2.90 48.76 22.82
N MET A 269 -2.50 47.49 23.00
CA MET A 269 -2.39 46.88 24.34
C MET A 269 -1.32 47.57 25.19
N GLU A 270 -0.19 47.96 24.62
CA GLU A 270 0.84 48.72 25.34
C GLU A 270 0.36 50.11 25.69
N ALA A 271 -0.36 50.80 24.81
CA ALA A 271 -0.97 52.09 25.12
C ALA A 271 -2.03 51.98 26.24
N GLU A 272 -2.88 50.93 26.19
CA GLU A 272 -3.85 50.62 27.25
C GLU A 272 -3.13 50.32 28.58
N ARG A 273 -2.05 49.56 28.54
CA ARG A 273 -1.23 49.26 29.70
C ARG A 273 -0.64 50.49 30.32
N LYS A 274 -0.06 51.40 29.49
CA LYS A 274 0.48 52.69 30.00
C LYS A 274 -0.60 53.58 30.56
N ALA A 275 -1.79 53.62 29.97
CA ALA A 275 -2.94 54.36 30.49
C ALA A 275 -3.43 53.79 31.86
N LYS A 276 -3.45 52.47 32.02
CA LYS A 276 -3.81 51.82 33.28
C LYS A 276 -2.73 52.00 34.37
N ALA A 277 -1.45 52.01 34.01
CA ALA A 277 -0.37 52.29 34.96
C ALA A 277 -0.40 53.69 35.50
N ALA A 278 -1.00 54.66 34.79
CA ALA A 278 -1.22 56.02 35.30
C ALA A 278 -2.48 56.16 36.16
N TYR A 279 -3.29 55.06 36.28
CA TYR A 279 -4.50 55.07 37.11
C TYR A 279 -4.17 54.79 38.58
N VAL A 280 -4.12 55.84 39.35
CA VAL A 280 -4.13 55.75 40.82
C VAL A 280 -5.54 56.05 41.28
N PRO A 281 -6.23 55.13 42.01
CA PRO A 281 -7.54 55.46 42.57
C PRO A 281 -7.46 56.69 43.46
N THR A 282 -8.03 57.80 42.99
CA THR A 282 -8.19 58.97 43.86
C THR A 282 -9.33 58.70 44.88
N SER A 283 -9.37 59.47 45.91
CA SER A 283 -10.14 59.20 47.17
C SER A 283 -11.64 58.80 47.07
N ASN A 284 -12.19 58.74 45.87
CA ASN A 284 -13.59 58.31 45.60
C ASN A 284 -13.77 57.36 44.45
N GLN A 285 -12.69 56.80 43.89
CA GLN A 285 -12.80 55.84 42.80
C GLN A 285 -12.65 54.39 43.29
N ALA A 286 -13.60 53.53 42.85
CA ALA A 286 -13.64 52.13 43.22
C ALA A 286 -13.14 51.27 42.05
N LEU A 287 -12.27 50.32 42.27
CA LEU A 287 -11.90 49.27 41.33
C LEU A 287 -12.78 48.05 41.52
N SER A 288 -13.46 47.60 40.46
CA SER A 288 -14.35 46.41 40.49
C SER A 288 -13.68 45.23 39.82
N ILE A 289 -13.57 44.11 40.50
CA ILE A 289 -13.03 42.82 40.01
C ILE A 289 -14.17 41.83 39.91
N PHE A 290 -14.48 41.37 38.70
CA PHE A 290 -15.62 40.49 38.45
C PHE A 290 -15.17 39.02 38.43
N PHE A 291 -16.06 38.14 38.93
CA PHE A 291 -15.83 36.71 39.05
C PHE A 291 -16.83 35.90 38.26
N ARG A 292 -16.44 34.68 37.91
CA ARG A 292 -17.31 33.68 37.29
C ARG A 292 -18.35 33.20 38.29
N LEU A 293 -19.42 32.57 37.78
CA LEU A 293 -20.47 31.98 38.62
C LEU A 293 -19.84 30.92 39.57
N GLY A 294 -20.15 31.03 40.88
CA GLY A 294 -19.68 30.07 41.87
C GLY A 294 -18.15 30.03 42.10
N SER A 295 -17.40 31.02 41.60
CA SER A 295 -15.94 31.05 41.69
C SER A 295 -15.44 32.30 42.41
N SER A 296 -14.35 32.15 43.15
CA SER A 296 -13.50 33.20 43.72
C SER A 296 -12.15 33.30 43.04
N GLU A 297 -11.94 32.58 41.92
CA GLU A 297 -10.72 32.55 41.12
C GLU A 297 -10.50 33.90 40.38
N ILE A 298 -9.32 34.44 40.50
CA ILE A 298 -8.89 35.65 39.79
C ILE A 298 -8.51 35.26 38.35
N THR A 299 -9.12 35.88 37.35
CA THR A 299 -8.77 35.61 35.97
C THR A 299 -7.55 36.40 35.54
N ASP A 300 -6.80 35.91 34.52
CA ASP A 300 -5.57 36.55 34.00
C ASP A 300 -5.74 38.07 33.76
N LYS A 301 -6.92 38.45 33.22
CA LYS A 301 -7.25 39.85 32.97
C LYS A 301 -7.38 40.65 34.26
N ASN A 302 -7.90 40.05 35.30
CA ASN A 302 -8.03 40.66 36.61
C ASN A 302 -6.70 40.70 37.36
N GLU A 303 -5.86 39.70 37.14
CA GLU A 303 -4.48 39.71 37.69
C GLU A 303 -3.69 40.93 37.26
N GLU A 304 -3.72 41.23 35.93
CA GLU A 304 -3.03 42.42 35.43
C GLU A 304 -3.58 43.71 36.02
N ASN A 305 -4.89 43.84 36.20
CA ASN A 305 -5.48 45.00 36.85
C ASN A 305 -5.04 45.10 38.35
N LEU A 306 -4.92 44.00 39.03
CA LEU A 306 -4.47 43.96 40.44
C LEU A 306 -2.97 44.23 40.56
N LYS A 307 -2.12 43.80 39.59
CA LYS A 307 -0.69 44.20 39.56
C LYS A 307 -0.53 45.69 39.48
N PHE A 308 -1.28 46.37 38.57
CA PHE A 308 -1.27 47.82 38.48
C PHE A 308 -1.76 48.49 39.76
N LEU A 309 -2.80 47.98 40.37
CA LEU A 309 -3.28 48.53 41.66
C LEU A 309 -2.22 48.36 42.76
N ALA A 310 -1.59 47.19 42.86
CA ALA A 310 -0.55 46.94 43.86
C ALA A 310 0.64 47.91 43.68
N GLU A 311 1.10 48.14 42.46
CA GLU A 311 2.15 49.10 42.19
C GLU A 311 1.71 50.52 42.58
N ALA A 312 0.49 50.93 42.25
CA ALA A 312 -0.06 52.21 42.58
C ALA A 312 -0.21 52.40 44.12
N ILE A 313 -0.63 51.38 44.85
CA ILE A 313 -0.70 51.39 46.31
C ILE A 313 0.71 51.55 46.93
N LYS A 314 1.68 50.75 46.42
CA LYS A 314 3.07 50.82 46.89
C LYS A 314 3.72 52.19 46.63
N ALA A 315 3.43 52.80 45.48
CA ALA A 315 3.95 54.10 45.07
C ALA A 315 3.28 55.29 45.80
N SER A 316 2.13 55.08 46.39
CA SER A 316 1.41 56.13 47.17
C SER A 316 2.12 56.45 48.49
N LYS A 317 2.37 57.75 48.72
CA LYS A 317 3.08 58.23 49.93
C LYS A 317 2.25 58.30 51.22
N GLY A 318 1.01 57.81 51.20
CA GLY A 318 0.10 57.93 52.34
C GLY A 318 -0.15 56.57 53.00
N ASN A 319 -0.58 56.58 54.32
CA ASN A 319 -1.04 55.38 55.01
C ASN A 319 -2.51 55.06 54.69
N ASP A 320 -2.90 55.26 53.45
CA ASP A 320 -4.26 55.02 53.01
C ASP A 320 -4.62 53.51 53.10
N VAL A 321 -5.75 53.19 53.70
CA VAL A 321 -6.28 51.83 53.82
C VAL A 321 -7.28 51.55 52.71
N PHE A 322 -7.09 50.47 51.96
CA PHE A 322 -7.97 50.03 50.89
C PHE A 322 -8.89 48.94 51.39
N THR A 323 -10.20 49.16 51.36
CA THR A 323 -11.19 48.17 51.74
C THR A 323 -11.62 47.37 50.53
N ILE A 324 -11.45 46.03 50.60
CA ILE A 324 -11.84 45.07 49.62
C ILE A 324 -13.15 44.45 50.07
N THR A 325 -14.28 44.83 49.40
CA THR A 325 -15.62 44.35 49.75
C THR A 325 -16.08 43.33 48.70
N GLY A 326 -16.29 42.10 49.11
CA GLY A 326 -16.79 41.01 48.24
C GLY A 326 -18.32 40.99 48.21
N TYR A 327 -18.87 40.67 47.04
CA TYR A 327 -20.32 40.54 46.82
C TYR A 327 -20.63 39.26 46.02
N ALA A 328 -21.87 38.74 46.20
CA ALA A 328 -22.40 37.66 45.41
C ALA A 328 -23.77 38.05 44.83
N ASP A 329 -24.13 37.48 43.71
CA ASP A 329 -25.44 37.78 43.12
C ASP A 329 -26.57 37.12 43.91
N LYS A 330 -27.73 37.78 43.96
CA LYS A 330 -28.93 37.36 44.72
C LYS A 330 -29.70 36.25 44.01
N GLN A 331 -29.50 36.03 42.71
CA GLN A 331 -30.29 35.13 41.93
C GLN A 331 -29.79 33.67 41.95
N THR A 332 -28.54 33.45 42.39
CA THR A 332 -27.94 32.13 42.39
C THR A 332 -27.34 31.80 43.76
N GLY A 333 -27.49 30.53 44.19
CA GLY A 333 -26.97 30.05 45.48
C GLY A 333 -27.84 30.39 46.68
N SER A 334 -27.61 29.72 47.83
CA SER A 334 -28.25 30.05 49.09
C SER A 334 -27.57 31.25 49.79
N GLU A 335 -28.24 31.88 50.71
CA GLU A 335 -27.69 33.03 51.44
C GLU A 335 -26.37 32.70 52.14
N GLY A 336 -26.30 31.54 52.81
CA GLY A 336 -25.05 31.10 53.50
C GLY A 336 -23.94 30.79 52.51
N PHE A 337 -24.25 30.19 51.34
CA PHE A 337 -23.27 29.97 50.28
C PHE A 337 -22.75 31.30 49.74
N ASN A 338 -23.63 32.23 49.48
CA ASN A 338 -23.26 33.54 48.95
C ASN A 338 -22.46 34.39 49.94
N GLU A 339 -22.72 34.23 51.22
CA GLU A 339 -21.91 34.87 52.28
C GLU A 339 -20.46 34.34 52.26
N THR A 340 -20.29 33.00 52.22
CA THR A 340 -18.99 32.37 52.13
C THR A 340 -18.27 32.76 50.84
N LEU A 341 -18.95 32.68 49.67
CA LEU A 341 -18.36 33.00 48.37
C LEU A 341 -17.90 34.47 48.29
N SER A 342 -18.69 35.40 48.85
CA SER A 342 -18.31 36.82 48.88
C SER A 342 -17.09 37.08 49.71
N LYS A 343 -16.94 36.37 50.84
CA LYS A 343 -15.74 36.39 51.70
C LYS A 343 -14.54 35.84 50.94
N GLU A 344 -14.66 34.67 50.32
CA GLU A 344 -13.60 34.04 49.54
C GLU A 344 -13.09 34.95 48.41
N ARG A 345 -14.01 35.67 47.71
CA ARG A 345 -13.66 36.65 46.69
C ARG A 345 -12.83 37.80 47.21
N ALA A 346 -13.19 38.34 48.36
CA ALA A 346 -12.42 39.41 49.01
C ALA A 346 -11.08 38.92 49.48
N GLU A 347 -11.04 37.73 50.10
CA GLU A 347 -9.80 37.07 50.54
C GLU A 347 -8.84 36.75 49.41
N ALA A 348 -9.35 36.25 48.24
CA ALA A 348 -8.56 35.98 47.07
C ALA A 348 -7.81 37.23 46.60
N ILE A 349 -8.50 38.38 46.49
CA ILE A 349 -7.90 39.63 46.12
C ILE A 349 -6.93 40.13 47.17
N TYR A 350 -7.28 40.05 48.44
CA TYR A 350 -6.40 40.43 49.55
C TYR A 350 -5.08 39.67 49.52
N ASN A 351 -5.15 38.33 49.42
CA ASN A 351 -3.97 37.48 49.38
C ASN A 351 -3.13 37.79 48.13
N TYR A 352 -3.73 37.96 46.95
CA TYR A 352 -3.04 38.30 45.75
C TYR A 352 -2.31 39.65 45.81
N LEU A 353 -2.91 40.68 46.45
CA LEU A 353 -2.26 41.96 46.65
C LEU A 353 -1.12 41.88 47.68
N VAL A 354 -1.26 41.07 48.72
CA VAL A 354 -0.20 40.79 49.72
C VAL A 354 0.96 40.07 49.04
N ASP A 355 0.69 39.07 48.17
CA ASP A 355 1.71 38.34 47.43
C ASP A 355 2.46 39.25 46.46
N LEU A 356 1.81 40.30 45.95
CA LEU A 356 2.43 41.35 45.16
C LEU A 356 3.20 42.40 46.01
N GLY A 357 3.28 42.20 47.32
CA GLY A 357 4.08 43.04 48.20
C GLY A 357 3.36 44.28 48.75
N VAL A 358 2.03 44.32 48.75
CA VAL A 358 1.25 45.34 49.44
C VAL A 358 1.22 45.03 50.96
N GLU A 359 1.51 46.03 51.80
CA GLU A 359 1.50 45.86 53.24
C GLU A 359 0.09 45.55 53.76
N LYS A 360 0.00 44.58 54.66
CA LYS A 360 -1.27 44.07 55.22
C LYS A 360 -2.08 45.17 55.91
N ASP A 361 -1.42 46.08 56.57
CA ASP A 361 -2.04 47.16 57.31
C ASP A 361 -2.74 48.20 56.39
N ARG A 362 -2.45 48.14 55.11
CA ARG A 362 -3.06 48.95 54.05
C ARG A 362 -4.26 48.30 53.41
N LEU A 363 -4.62 47.09 53.76
CA LEU A 363 -5.71 46.31 53.19
C LEU A 363 -6.71 45.87 54.28
N LYS A 364 -7.99 46.08 54.02
CA LYS A 364 -9.06 45.62 54.90
C LYS A 364 -10.05 44.76 54.08
N ILE A 365 -10.48 43.64 54.64
CA ILE A 365 -11.47 42.77 54.06
C ILE A 365 -12.85 43.10 54.60
N ASP A 366 -13.84 43.18 53.73
CA ASP A 366 -15.27 43.25 54.05
C ASP A 366 -16.04 42.33 53.06
N TYR A 367 -17.20 41.84 53.45
CA TYR A 367 -18.05 41.03 52.57
C TYR A 367 -19.52 41.23 52.94
N LYS A 368 -20.38 41.22 51.90
CA LYS A 368 -21.82 41.52 52.04
C LYS A 368 -22.74 40.37 51.58
N GLY A 369 -22.16 39.26 51.16
CA GLY A 369 -22.95 38.14 50.59
C GLY A 369 -23.79 38.60 49.40
N CYS A 370 -25.04 38.22 49.45
CA CYS A 370 -26.05 38.71 48.48
C CYS A 370 -27.00 39.80 49.09
N LYS A 371 -26.72 40.29 50.31
CA LYS A 371 -27.54 41.25 51.02
C LYS A 371 -27.50 42.62 50.32
N GLU A 372 -26.37 43.01 49.85
CA GLU A 372 -26.16 44.25 49.08
C GLU A 372 -25.81 43.91 47.62
N GLN A 373 -26.44 44.66 46.70
CA GLN A 373 -26.23 44.49 45.27
C GLN A 373 -25.73 45.82 44.69
N PRO A 374 -24.40 46.00 44.54
CA PRO A 374 -23.80 47.28 44.10
C PRO A 374 -24.21 47.70 42.71
N PHE A 375 -24.61 46.75 41.86
CA PHE A 375 -25.07 47.01 40.48
C PHE A 375 -26.54 46.66 40.33
N SER A 376 -27.34 47.67 40.00
CA SER A 376 -28.73 47.48 39.61
C SER A 376 -28.80 47.06 38.12
N GLY A 377 -29.51 46.00 37.80
CA GLY A 377 -29.68 45.56 36.42
C GLY A 377 -29.37 44.10 36.19
N LYS A 378 -28.18 43.75 35.74
CA LYS A 378 -27.82 42.38 35.46
C LYS A 378 -27.22 41.69 36.70
N ALA A 379 -27.87 40.66 37.21
CA ALA A 379 -27.45 39.96 38.44
C ALA A 379 -25.99 39.53 38.43
N TYR A 380 -25.47 39.05 37.29
CA TYR A 380 -24.09 38.58 37.14
C TYR A 380 -23.04 39.68 37.42
N MET A 381 -23.41 40.97 37.31
CA MET A 381 -22.53 42.10 37.65
C MET A 381 -22.24 42.17 39.17
N ASN A 382 -23.07 41.54 39.99
CA ASN A 382 -22.88 41.49 41.44
C ASN A 382 -21.95 40.32 41.87
N ARG A 383 -21.39 39.56 40.93
CA ARG A 383 -20.26 38.63 41.21
C ARG A 383 -18.95 39.39 41.17
N VAL A 384 -18.74 40.22 42.19
CA VAL A 384 -17.70 41.23 42.16
C VAL A 384 -17.07 41.41 43.52
N ALA A 385 -15.83 41.80 43.55
CA ALA A 385 -15.25 42.47 44.72
C ALA A 385 -14.83 43.90 44.33
N ILE A 386 -15.14 44.84 45.17
CA ILE A 386 -14.91 46.27 44.97
C ILE A 386 -13.84 46.72 45.93
N ILE A 387 -12.81 47.35 45.42
CA ILE A 387 -11.70 47.92 46.19
C ILE A 387 -11.88 49.41 46.26
N LYS A 388 -11.95 49.96 47.44
CA LYS A 388 -12.07 51.39 47.69
C LYS A 388 -11.03 51.86 48.70
N LYS A 389 -10.53 53.03 48.50
CA LYS A 389 -9.68 53.72 49.45
C LYS A 389 -10.52 54.25 50.63
#